data_9e4c70d02458dda8321cd32138c06b2f
#
_entry.id   9e4c70d02458dda8321cd32138c06b2f
#
_cell.length_a   1.000
_cell.length_b   1.000
_cell.length_c   1.000
_cell.angle_alpha   90.00
_cell.angle_beta   90.00
_cell.angle_gamma   90.00
#
_symmetry.space_group_name_H-M   'P 1'
#
loop_
_entity.id
_entity.type
_entity.pdbx_description
1 polymer ?
#
loop_
_entity_poly.entity_id
_entity_poly.type
_entity_poly.pdbx_seq_one_letter_code
_entity_poly.pdbx_strand_id
1 'polypeptide(L)'
;MIRSAAVVLLSGLIFINTTCAQTPATSMARPEATATAEFNGMVDRYFDGYFHFHPTEATYAGFHQYDGELENFSQKSRDAELSFLLEAKQGAGYAHTDLLNEEQRIDLKLISNAINARILELQEIRMWQKNPDIYSSSGTSSVYLLMSRNFAPAADRLKSVIAREQQIPANLRDAKVNLKNPPAVYTEIALEQLPGIISFFQKDVPDAFKSVTDAQLLTQFKASNDAVITALGQYQNFLKQDLLPISKGDYRLGPDLYRKKLLYDDMVEMPLDRLLQIGYDDLHKNQAELKRVAAQIDPGKTPEQILAALEEDHPKPDQLLQSFRDTFNSLTGFLRDKEIITIPSDIRPIVQETPPFARALSSASMETPGPYETKATEAFFNVTLPEPSWTAEKTKSWMEGFNRGTILSTAIHEAYPGHYEQFLWAKQYPSKTRKLIASGTNVEGWAHYTEQMMLDQGYGGGDPKLRIGQLQDALLRDARYIAGIEMHTGKMTLAQATQFFVKEGHQTPAVAEREAQRGTSDPTYLVYTLGKLQIMKLRADYKQKVGASFSLQQFHDEFMKQGMAPIPIVRRIMLGNDSPAL
;
A
#
# COMPACT_ATOMS: atom_id res chain seq x y z
N MET A 1 -10.48 -36.28 -85.61
CA MET A 1 -10.70 -35.67 -86.94
C MET A 1 -10.45 -34.19 -86.88
N ILE A 2 -9.57 -33.73 -87.80
CA ILE A 2 -9.39 -32.37 -88.32
C ILE A 2 -8.78 -31.37 -87.29
N ARG A 3 -7.45 -31.15 -87.39
CA ARG A 3 -6.58 -30.28 -88.24
C ARG A 3 -6.96 -28.80 -88.09
N SER A 4 -6.11 -28.01 -87.57
CA SER A 4 -4.95 -27.20 -88.08
C SER A 4 -5.34 -25.71 -87.93
N ALA A 5 -4.56 -24.77 -87.64
CA ALA A 5 -3.29 -24.31 -88.20
C ALA A 5 -2.64 -23.27 -87.28
N ALA A 6 -1.34 -23.25 -87.25
CA ALA A 6 -0.52 -22.25 -86.66
C ALA A 6 -0.47 -20.98 -87.49
N VAL A 7 -0.47 -19.79 -86.89
CA VAL A 7 0.05 -18.53 -87.42
C VAL A 7 1.02 -17.91 -86.42
N VAL A 8 2.27 -17.89 -86.80
CA VAL A 8 3.36 -17.19 -86.09
C VAL A 8 3.30 -15.70 -86.53
N LEU A 9 3.15 -14.81 -85.51
CA LEU A 9 3.41 -13.38 -85.68
C LEU A 9 4.44 -12.94 -84.67
N LEU A 10 5.65 -12.69 -85.10
CA LEU A 10 6.69 -11.95 -84.39
C LEU A 10 6.24 -10.53 -84.14
N SER A 11 6.12 -10.13 -82.83
CA SER A 11 6.01 -8.77 -82.44
C SER A 11 7.05 -8.49 -81.35
N GLY A 12 7.97 -7.58 -81.65
CA GLY A 12 9.07 -7.20 -80.79
C GLY A 12 8.57 -6.60 -79.50
N LEU A 13 9.05 -7.12 -78.39
CA LEU A 13 8.88 -6.53 -77.07
C LEU A 13 9.95 -5.46 -76.85
N ILE A 14 9.54 -4.20 -76.85
CA ILE A 14 10.32 -3.10 -76.30
C ILE A 14 10.16 -3.14 -74.80
N PHE A 15 11.22 -3.53 -74.07
CA PHE A 15 11.29 -3.38 -72.63
C PHE A 15 11.46 -1.91 -72.26
N ILE A 16 10.39 -1.25 -71.84
CA ILE A 16 10.47 0.02 -71.08
C ILE A 16 10.74 -0.29 -69.65
N ASN A 17 12.00 -0.14 -69.18
CA ASN A 17 12.36 -0.13 -67.77
C ASN A 17 11.77 1.14 -67.12
N THR A 18 10.58 1.04 -66.58
CA THR A 18 10.08 2.00 -65.56
C THR A 18 10.72 1.71 -64.23
N THR A 19 11.83 2.37 -63.94
CA THR A 19 12.35 2.54 -62.59
C THR A 19 11.30 3.30 -61.77
N CYS A 20 10.45 2.58 -61.04
CA CYS A 20 9.69 3.16 -59.94
C CYS A 20 10.70 3.66 -58.92
N ALA A 21 10.99 4.96 -58.93
CA ALA A 21 11.64 5.62 -57.80
C ALA A 21 10.70 5.48 -56.59
N GLN A 22 11.01 4.56 -55.69
CA GLN A 22 10.45 4.56 -54.34
C GLN A 22 10.91 5.86 -53.68
N THR A 23 10.04 6.86 -53.66
CA THR A 23 10.17 7.99 -52.75
C THR A 23 10.26 7.42 -51.35
N PRO A 24 11.31 7.69 -50.56
CA PRO A 24 11.32 7.31 -49.17
C PRO A 24 10.11 7.97 -48.53
N ALA A 25 9.23 7.16 -47.90
CA ALA A 25 8.19 7.66 -47.04
C ALA A 25 8.90 8.44 -45.94
N THR A 26 8.94 9.76 -46.05
CA THR A 26 9.29 10.66 -44.98
C THR A 26 8.28 10.38 -43.88
N SER A 27 8.72 9.66 -42.83
CA SER A 27 8.00 9.56 -41.56
C SER A 27 7.82 11.02 -41.12
N MET A 28 6.65 11.58 -41.36
CA MET A 28 6.31 12.88 -40.79
C MET A 28 6.29 12.70 -39.27
N ALA A 29 7.23 13.35 -38.59
CA ALA A 29 7.24 13.43 -37.14
C ALA A 29 5.87 13.90 -36.69
N ARG A 30 5.22 13.14 -35.79
CA ARG A 30 3.93 13.54 -35.21
C ARG A 30 4.15 14.82 -34.41
N PRO A 31 3.29 15.84 -34.55
CA PRO A 31 3.37 17.01 -33.70
C PRO A 31 3.28 16.61 -32.21
N GLU A 32 4.09 17.21 -31.36
CA GLU A 32 4.09 16.96 -29.89
C GLU A 32 2.69 17.05 -29.27
N ALA A 33 1.86 17.98 -29.73
CA ALA A 33 0.48 18.13 -29.28
C ALA A 33 -0.38 16.87 -29.53
N THR A 34 -0.18 16.18 -30.66
CA THR A 34 -0.87 14.95 -31.03
C THR A 34 -0.37 13.80 -30.12
N ALA A 35 0.95 13.68 -29.94
CA ALA A 35 1.54 12.66 -29.06
C ALA A 35 1.08 12.84 -27.61
N THR A 36 1.00 14.07 -27.12
CA THR A 36 0.45 14.38 -25.79
C THR A 36 -1.01 13.95 -25.65
N ALA A 37 -1.85 14.24 -26.66
CA ALA A 37 -3.27 13.85 -26.62
C ALA A 37 -3.45 12.32 -26.66
N GLU A 38 -2.65 11.62 -27.48
CA GLU A 38 -2.66 10.16 -27.56
C GLU A 38 -2.19 9.53 -26.25
N PHE A 39 -1.14 10.06 -25.64
CA PHE A 39 -0.64 9.62 -24.35
C PHE A 39 -1.69 9.80 -23.24
N ASN A 40 -2.29 10.98 -23.12
CA ASN A 40 -3.34 11.24 -22.13
C ASN A 40 -4.54 10.30 -22.34
N GLY A 41 -4.96 10.07 -23.60
CA GLY A 41 -6.01 9.11 -23.91
C GLY A 41 -5.62 7.66 -23.56
N MET A 42 -4.36 7.29 -23.65
CA MET A 42 -3.86 5.98 -23.20
C MET A 42 -3.94 5.88 -21.65
N VAL A 43 -3.52 6.91 -20.93
CA VAL A 43 -3.61 6.98 -19.46
C VAL A 43 -5.07 6.82 -19.00
N ASP A 44 -5.99 7.55 -19.62
CA ASP A 44 -7.41 7.48 -19.29
C ASP A 44 -7.98 6.09 -19.53
N ARG A 45 -7.74 5.50 -20.73
CA ARG A 45 -8.19 4.12 -21.02
C ARG A 45 -7.60 3.10 -20.07
N TYR A 46 -6.35 3.26 -19.63
CA TYR A 46 -5.74 2.36 -18.66
C TYR A 46 -6.47 2.41 -17.32
N PHE A 47 -6.69 3.60 -16.75
CA PHE A 47 -7.37 3.71 -15.45
C PHE A 47 -8.86 3.36 -15.54
N ASP A 48 -9.55 3.71 -16.61
CA ASP A 48 -10.95 3.31 -16.78
C ASP A 48 -11.09 1.77 -16.86
N GLY A 49 -10.19 1.10 -17.61
CA GLY A 49 -10.15 -0.36 -17.64
C GLY A 49 -9.72 -0.98 -16.31
N TYR A 50 -8.72 -0.42 -15.65
CA TYR A 50 -8.27 -0.86 -14.32
C TYR A 50 -9.40 -0.79 -13.31
N PHE A 51 -10.12 0.33 -13.22
CA PHE A 51 -11.22 0.54 -12.27
C PHE A 51 -12.44 -0.33 -12.56
N HIS A 52 -12.63 -0.78 -13.81
CA HIS A 52 -13.64 -1.78 -14.12
C HIS A 52 -13.38 -3.12 -13.39
N PHE A 53 -12.10 -3.51 -13.25
CA PHE A 53 -11.71 -4.71 -12.50
C PHE A 53 -11.48 -4.45 -11.01
N HIS A 54 -11.26 -3.19 -10.60
CA HIS A 54 -10.96 -2.77 -9.23
C HIS A 54 -11.88 -1.61 -8.77
N PRO A 55 -13.20 -1.86 -8.74
CA PRO A 55 -14.17 -0.79 -8.42
C PRO A 55 -14.07 -0.28 -6.99
N THR A 56 -13.59 -1.09 -6.04
CA THR A 56 -13.35 -0.64 -4.66
C THR A 56 -12.22 0.39 -4.60
N GLU A 57 -11.15 0.19 -5.37
CA GLU A 57 -10.06 1.17 -5.48
C GLU A 57 -10.52 2.46 -6.17
N ALA A 58 -11.41 2.34 -7.17
CA ALA A 58 -12.02 3.51 -7.80
C ALA A 58 -12.84 4.34 -6.81
N THR A 59 -13.69 3.70 -6.00
CA THR A 59 -14.44 4.35 -4.91
C THR A 59 -13.49 5.02 -3.90
N TYR A 60 -12.42 4.32 -3.48
CA TYR A 60 -11.42 4.89 -2.58
C TYR A 60 -10.76 6.12 -3.18
N ALA A 61 -10.42 6.09 -4.46
CA ALA A 61 -9.84 7.24 -5.16
C ALA A 61 -10.80 8.44 -5.30
N GLY A 62 -12.11 8.26 -5.14
CA GLY A 62 -13.17 9.27 -5.25
C GLY A 62 -13.98 9.20 -6.55
N PHE A 63 -13.93 8.07 -7.28
CA PHE A 63 -14.72 7.83 -8.50
C PHE A 63 -16.02 7.12 -8.17
N HIS A 64 -17.02 7.86 -7.69
CA HIS A 64 -18.27 7.34 -7.14
C HIS A 64 -19.22 6.67 -8.15
N GLN A 65 -18.92 6.74 -9.45
CA GLN A 65 -19.66 5.96 -10.45
C GLN A 65 -19.48 4.45 -10.30
N TYR A 66 -18.46 4.00 -9.55
CA TYR A 66 -18.18 2.59 -9.28
C TYR A 66 -18.70 2.09 -7.91
N ASP A 67 -19.41 2.94 -7.16
CA ASP A 67 -19.83 2.62 -5.78
C ASP A 67 -20.74 1.39 -5.66
N GLY A 68 -21.51 1.07 -6.69
CA GLY A 68 -22.37 -0.10 -6.73
C GLY A 68 -21.68 -1.38 -7.22
N GLU A 69 -20.42 -1.32 -7.62
CA GLU A 69 -19.67 -2.44 -8.19
C GLU A 69 -18.70 -3.04 -7.17
N LEU A 70 -18.40 -4.33 -7.33
CA LEU A 70 -17.44 -5.07 -6.51
C LEU A 70 -16.52 -5.88 -7.42
N GLU A 71 -15.29 -6.14 -6.98
CA GLU A 71 -14.35 -7.04 -7.64
C GLU A 71 -14.99 -8.39 -7.92
N ASN A 72 -14.78 -8.92 -9.11
CA ASN A 72 -15.32 -10.21 -9.53
C ASN A 72 -14.18 -11.25 -9.57
N PHE A 73 -14.18 -12.18 -8.64
CA PHE A 73 -13.13 -13.19 -8.49
C PHE A 73 -13.34 -14.45 -9.37
N SER A 74 -14.26 -14.44 -10.34
CA SER A 74 -14.43 -15.55 -11.27
C SER A 74 -13.22 -15.70 -12.20
N GLN A 75 -12.98 -16.92 -12.70
CA GLN A 75 -11.94 -17.14 -13.70
C GLN A 75 -12.15 -16.27 -14.95
N LYS A 76 -13.39 -16.16 -15.41
CA LYS A 76 -13.71 -15.31 -16.59
C LYS A 76 -13.28 -13.85 -16.41
N SER A 77 -13.48 -13.29 -15.22
CA SER A 77 -13.07 -11.91 -14.93
C SER A 77 -11.54 -11.78 -14.90
N ARG A 78 -10.83 -12.74 -14.28
CA ARG A 78 -9.36 -12.73 -14.27
C ARG A 78 -8.76 -12.88 -15.66
N ASP A 79 -9.33 -13.74 -16.50
CA ASP A 79 -8.87 -13.91 -17.88
C ASP A 79 -9.10 -12.63 -18.70
N ALA A 80 -10.23 -11.93 -18.48
CA ALA A 80 -10.52 -10.65 -19.12
C ALA A 80 -9.58 -9.54 -18.62
N GLU A 81 -9.30 -9.47 -17.32
CA GLU A 81 -8.32 -8.52 -16.75
C GLU A 81 -6.92 -8.76 -17.33
N LEU A 82 -6.49 -10.02 -17.40
CA LEU A 82 -5.19 -10.35 -17.99
C LEU A 82 -5.11 -9.92 -19.46
N SER A 83 -6.16 -10.17 -20.25
CA SER A 83 -6.22 -9.72 -21.66
C SER A 83 -6.11 -8.21 -21.78
N PHE A 84 -6.87 -7.47 -20.97
CA PHE A 84 -6.79 -6.00 -20.87
C PHE A 84 -5.36 -5.53 -20.53
N LEU A 85 -4.71 -6.13 -19.54
CA LEU A 85 -3.35 -5.75 -19.14
C LEU A 85 -2.31 -6.03 -20.22
N LEU A 86 -2.45 -7.13 -20.96
CA LEU A 86 -1.56 -7.45 -22.08
C LEU A 86 -1.73 -6.45 -23.24
N GLU A 87 -2.97 -6.06 -23.54
CA GLU A 87 -3.26 -5.01 -24.53
C GLU A 87 -2.70 -3.64 -24.06
N ALA A 88 -2.91 -3.28 -22.80
CA ALA A 88 -2.36 -2.05 -22.22
C ALA A 88 -0.82 -2.03 -22.27
N LYS A 89 -0.16 -3.15 -21.96
CA LYS A 89 1.29 -3.32 -22.05
C LYS A 89 1.78 -3.13 -23.48
N GLN A 90 1.09 -3.71 -24.45
CA GLN A 90 1.42 -3.52 -25.87
C GLN A 90 1.25 -2.05 -26.29
N GLY A 91 0.13 -1.41 -25.89
CA GLY A 91 -0.13 0.01 -26.14
C GLY A 91 0.94 0.93 -25.57
N ALA A 92 1.36 0.68 -24.31
CA ALA A 92 2.46 1.41 -23.69
C ALA A 92 3.80 1.24 -24.43
N GLY A 93 4.07 0.05 -24.99
CA GLY A 93 5.25 -0.23 -25.79
C GLY A 93 5.29 0.47 -27.15
N TYR A 94 4.15 0.89 -27.68
CA TYR A 94 4.04 1.67 -28.93
C TYR A 94 4.05 3.20 -28.73
N ALA A 95 4.11 3.67 -27.50
CA ALA A 95 4.17 5.10 -27.22
C ALA A 95 5.45 5.72 -27.84
N HIS A 96 5.28 6.82 -28.57
CA HIS A 96 6.38 7.59 -29.17
C HIS A 96 7.12 8.38 -28.08
N THR A 97 7.99 7.73 -27.32
CA THR A 97 8.68 8.30 -26.15
C THR A 97 9.57 9.50 -26.48
N ASP A 98 10.04 9.60 -27.73
CA ASP A 98 10.80 10.73 -28.24
C ASP A 98 9.98 12.03 -28.36
N LEU A 99 8.65 11.91 -28.52
CA LEU A 99 7.72 13.04 -28.59
C LEU A 99 7.07 13.40 -27.24
N LEU A 100 7.28 12.58 -26.19
CA LEU A 100 6.77 12.84 -24.86
C LEU A 100 7.71 13.80 -24.10
N ASN A 101 7.13 14.68 -23.28
CA ASN A 101 7.91 15.45 -22.31
C ASN A 101 8.39 14.54 -21.16
N GLU A 102 9.23 15.07 -20.27
CA GLU A 102 9.82 14.27 -19.20
C GLU A 102 8.80 13.73 -18.21
N GLU A 103 7.80 14.53 -17.82
CA GLU A 103 6.71 14.11 -16.93
C GLU A 103 5.92 12.94 -17.52
N GLN A 104 5.61 12.99 -18.81
CA GLN A 104 4.90 11.92 -19.51
C GLN A 104 5.74 10.64 -19.62
N ARG A 105 7.05 10.75 -19.85
CA ARG A 105 7.96 9.58 -19.83
C ARG A 105 8.00 8.91 -18.47
N ILE A 106 7.99 9.69 -17.40
CA ILE A 106 7.91 9.19 -16.04
C ILE A 106 6.58 8.48 -15.78
N ASP A 107 5.47 9.11 -16.16
CA ASP A 107 4.14 8.52 -15.99
C ASP A 107 3.99 7.22 -16.81
N LEU A 108 4.52 7.17 -18.00
CA LEU A 108 4.56 5.95 -18.83
C LEU A 108 5.33 4.82 -18.13
N LYS A 109 6.46 5.14 -17.50
CA LYS A 109 7.25 4.16 -16.74
C LYS A 109 6.51 3.64 -15.53
N LEU A 110 5.81 4.50 -14.79
CA LEU A 110 4.97 4.14 -13.64
C LEU A 110 3.83 3.21 -14.06
N ILE A 111 3.08 3.57 -15.10
CA ILE A 111 1.98 2.73 -15.63
C ILE A 111 2.52 1.38 -16.11
N SER A 112 3.65 1.37 -16.83
CA SER A 112 4.25 0.12 -17.33
C SER A 112 4.65 -0.81 -16.20
N ASN A 113 5.17 -0.26 -15.09
CA ASN A 113 5.49 -1.05 -13.90
C ASN A 113 4.22 -1.56 -13.21
N ALA A 114 3.19 -0.74 -13.05
CA ALA A 114 1.92 -1.15 -12.47
C ALA A 114 1.26 -2.29 -13.27
N ILE A 115 1.28 -2.20 -14.60
CA ILE A 115 0.81 -3.28 -15.49
C ILE A 115 1.62 -4.56 -15.26
N ASN A 116 2.96 -4.47 -15.21
CA ASN A 116 3.82 -5.64 -15.02
C ASN A 116 3.64 -6.25 -13.62
N ALA A 117 3.47 -5.43 -12.56
CA ALA A 117 3.18 -5.89 -11.21
C ALA A 117 1.86 -6.68 -11.16
N ARG A 118 0.82 -6.16 -11.83
CA ARG A 118 -0.48 -6.84 -11.85
C ARG A 118 -0.47 -8.13 -12.67
N ILE A 119 0.23 -8.16 -13.80
CA ILE A 119 0.44 -9.40 -14.57
C ILE A 119 1.21 -10.42 -13.74
N LEU A 120 2.26 -10.02 -13.03
CA LEU A 120 3.02 -10.88 -12.11
C LEU A 120 2.13 -11.48 -11.03
N GLU A 121 1.25 -10.66 -10.42
CA GLU A 121 0.30 -11.12 -9.41
C GLU A 121 -0.69 -12.16 -9.96
N LEU A 122 -1.28 -11.89 -11.12
CA LEU A 122 -2.28 -12.80 -11.73
C LEU A 122 -1.69 -14.13 -12.19
N GLN A 123 -0.48 -14.11 -12.78
CA GLN A 123 0.08 -15.26 -13.46
C GLN A 123 1.07 -16.07 -12.62
N GLU A 124 1.90 -15.41 -11.79
CA GLU A 124 3.03 -16.06 -11.12
C GLU A 124 2.82 -16.15 -9.60
N ILE A 125 2.52 -15.03 -8.91
CA ILE A 125 2.34 -15.02 -7.45
C ILE A 125 1.03 -15.70 -7.05
N ARG A 126 -0.07 -15.32 -7.68
CA ARG A 126 -1.39 -15.94 -7.57
C ARG A 126 -1.95 -15.96 -6.14
N MET A 127 -1.94 -14.81 -5.45
CA MET A 127 -2.54 -14.74 -4.11
C MET A 127 -4.02 -15.14 -4.12
N TRP A 128 -4.73 -14.93 -5.23
CA TRP A 128 -6.10 -15.40 -5.43
C TRP A 128 -6.29 -16.93 -5.30
N GLN A 129 -5.21 -17.74 -5.45
CA GLN A 129 -5.23 -19.19 -5.19
C GLN A 129 -4.79 -19.57 -3.78
N LYS A 130 -4.10 -18.67 -3.08
CA LYS A 130 -3.37 -18.99 -1.86
C LYS A 130 -3.96 -18.31 -0.63
N ASN A 131 -4.52 -17.11 -0.76
CA ASN A 131 -4.93 -16.32 0.39
C ASN A 131 -6.46 -16.26 0.54
N PRO A 132 -7.06 -17.02 1.50
CA PRO A 132 -8.50 -17.01 1.73
C PRO A 132 -9.03 -15.66 2.21
N ASP A 133 -8.20 -14.87 2.92
CA ASP A 133 -8.62 -13.61 3.52
C ASP A 133 -9.03 -12.56 2.47
N ILE A 134 -8.39 -12.53 1.29
CA ILE A 134 -8.71 -11.54 0.26
C ILE A 134 -10.19 -11.55 -0.14
N TYR A 135 -10.87 -12.69 -0.05
CA TYR A 135 -12.28 -12.83 -0.43
C TYR A 135 -13.25 -12.28 0.62
N SER A 136 -12.92 -12.44 1.90
CA SER A 136 -13.72 -11.92 3.01
C SER A 136 -13.42 -10.45 3.28
N SER A 137 -12.14 -10.08 3.31
CA SER A 137 -11.71 -8.72 3.61
C SER A 137 -12.00 -7.72 2.49
N SER A 138 -11.90 -8.12 1.20
CA SER A 138 -12.26 -7.24 0.07
C SER A 138 -13.72 -6.81 0.13
N GLY A 139 -14.66 -7.75 0.29
CA GLY A 139 -16.08 -7.42 0.42
C GLY A 139 -16.38 -6.52 1.62
N THR A 140 -15.73 -6.80 2.76
CA THR A 140 -15.90 -6.01 3.99
C THR A 140 -15.37 -4.59 3.83
N SER A 141 -14.15 -4.43 3.33
CA SER A 141 -13.55 -3.12 3.08
C SER A 141 -14.33 -2.30 2.07
N SER A 142 -14.91 -2.96 1.05
CA SER A 142 -15.73 -2.28 0.04
C SER A 142 -16.99 -1.65 0.62
N VAL A 143 -17.66 -2.33 1.58
CA VAL A 143 -18.81 -1.81 2.30
C VAL A 143 -18.40 -0.72 3.30
N TYR A 144 -17.28 -0.92 4.01
CA TYR A 144 -16.76 0.06 4.95
C TYR A 144 -16.47 1.40 4.28
N LEU A 145 -15.88 1.43 3.08
CA LEU A 145 -15.63 2.67 2.33
C LEU A 145 -16.90 3.48 2.08
N LEU A 146 -18.03 2.80 1.82
CA LEU A 146 -19.32 3.45 1.55
C LEU A 146 -19.99 3.98 2.81
N MET A 147 -19.69 3.42 3.99
CA MET A 147 -20.33 3.81 5.24
C MET A 147 -19.53 4.83 6.05
N SER A 148 -18.19 4.80 5.97
CA SER A 148 -17.30 5.57 6.86
C SER A 148 -17.27 7.07 6.56
N ARG A 149 -17.60 7.49 5.34
CA ARG A 149 -17.56 8.91 4.91
C ARG A 149 -18.86 9.40 4.34
N ASN A 150 -19.11 10.71 4.49
CA ASN A 150 -20.36 11.36 4.11
C ASN A 150 -20.30 12.04 2.71
N PHE A 151 -19.81 11.31 1.69
CA PHE A 151 -19.70 11.82 0.32
C PHE A 151 -21.07 11.97 -0.40
N ALA A 152 -22.11 11.28 0.08
CA ALA A 152 -23.47 11.32 -0.45
C ALA A 152 -24.50 11.14 0.68
N PRO A 153 -25.81 11.43 0.46
CA PRO A 153 -26.87 11.12 1.40
C PRO A 153 -26.86 9.65 1.83
N ALA A 154 -27.18 9.36 3.10
CA ALA A 154 -27.13 8.01 3.65
C ALA A 154 -27.97 7.00 2.85
N ALA A 155 -29.14 7.40 2.34
CA ALA A 155 -29.98 6.53 1.52
C ALA A 155 -29.32 6.16 0.19
N ASP A 156 -28.57 7.07 -0.44
CA ASP A 156 -27.88 6.78 -1.71
C ASP A 156 -26.67 5.88 -1.48
N ARG A 157 -25.89 6.13 -0.41
CA ARG A 157 -24.80 5.24 -0.01
C ARG A 157 -25.29 3.83 0.34
N LEU A 158 -26.46 3.74 1.01
CA LEU A 158 -27.09 2.45 1.33
C LEU A 158 -27.49 1.67 0.07
N LYS A 159 -27.95 2.34 -1.01
CA LYS A 159 -28.21 1.68 -2.30
C LYS A 159 -26.93 1.02 -2.85
N SER A 160 -25.81 1.72 -2.76
CA SER A 160 -24.50 1.20 -3.19
C SER A 160 -24.04 0.04 -2.31
N VAL A 161 -24.23 0.13 -0.99
CA VAL A 161 -23.98 -0.98 -0.05
C VAL A 161 -24.77 -2.21 -0.43
N ILE A 162 -26.09 -2.08 -0.65
CA ILE A 162 -26.96 -3.19 -1.07
C ILE A 162 -26.44 -3.82 -2.37
N ALA A 163 -26.07 -3.00 -3.35
CA ALA A 163 -25.54 -3.49 -4.62
C ALA A 163 -24.26 -4.31 -4.45
N ARG A 164 -23.31 -3.89 -3.57
CA ARG A 164 -22.10 -4.64 -3.25
C ARG A 164 -22.40 -5.90 -2.44
N GLU A 165 -23.24 -5.81 -1.41
CA GLU A 165 -23.66 -6.95 -0.60
C GLU A 165 -24.25 -8.09 -1.44
N GLN A 166 -25.04 -7.76 -2.48
CA GLN A 166 -25.60 -8.75 -3.40
C GLN A 166 -24.54 -9.53 -4.18
N GLN A 167 -23.34 -8.98 -4.36
CA GLN A 167 -22.23 -9.60 -5.10
C GLN A 167 -21.31 -10.45 -4.18
N ILE A 168 -21.18 -10.11 -2.89
CA ILE A 168 -20.29 -10.81 -1.94
C ILE A 168 -20.54 -12.33 -1.89
N PRO A 169 -21.78 -12.85 -1.83
CA PRO A 169 -21.98 -14.31 -1.81
C PRO A 169 -21.45 -15.03 -3.04
N ALA A 170 -21.44 -14.39 -4.22
CA ALA A 170 -20.85 -14.96 -5.43
C ALA A 170 -19.32 -15.05 -5.31
N ASN A 171 -18.66 -13.99 -4.84
CA ASN A 171 -17.22 -13.96 -4.61
C ASN A 171 -16.76 -15.02 -3.60
N LEU A 172 -17.53 -15.25 -2.53
CA LEU A 172 -17.24 -16.32 -1.56
C LEU A 172 -17.44 -17.74 -2.14
N ARG A 173 -18.34 -17.90 -3.13
CA ARG A 173 -18.44 -19.16 -3.90
C ARG A 173 -17.23 -19.34 -4.83
N ASP A 174 -16.80 -18.28 -5.52
CA ASP A 174 -15.61 -18.31 -6.37
C ASP A 174 -14.35 -18.65 -5.56
N ALA A 175 -14.25 -18.15 -4.32
CA ALA A 175 -13.17 -18.49 -3.41
C ALA A 175 -13.02 -20.01 -3.23
N LYS A 176 -14.14 -20.74 -3.04
CA LYS A 176 -14.13 -22.21 -2.87
C LYS A 176 -13.61 -22.94 -4.12
N VAL A 177 -13.79 -22.35 -5.30
CA VAL A 177 -13.28 -22.88 -6.57
C VAL A 177 -11.81 -22.52 -6.78
N ASN A 178 -11.44 -21.29 -6.40
CA ASN A 178 -10.13 -20.73 -6.68
C ASN A 178 -9.04 -21.23 -5.73
N LEU A 179 -9.35 -21.35 -4.43
CA LEU A 179 -8.38 -21.75 -3.41
C LEU A 179 -7.91 -23.19 -3.63
N LYS A 180 -6.59 -23.34 -3.81
CA LYS A 180 -5.94 -24.62 -4.06
C LYS A 180 -4.73 -24.76 -3.16
N ASN A 181 -4.83 -25.58 -2.12
CA ASN A 181 -3.72 -25.86 -1.22
C ASN A 181 -3.02 -24.58 -0.69
N PRO A 182 -3.72 -23.66 0.02
CA PRO A 182 -3.10 -22.46 0.61
C PRO A 182 -2.04 -22.83 1.65
N PRO A 183 -1.14 -21.91 2.02
CA PRO A 183 -0.38 -22.01 3.26
C PRO A 183 -1.30 -22.08 4.47
N ALA A 184 -1.01 -22.93 5.46
CA ALA A 184 -1.85 -23.07 6.66
C ALA A 184 -2.03 -21.71 7.38
N VAL A 185 -0.95 -20.93 7.53
CA VAL A 185 -0.96 -19.61 8.16
C VAL A 185 -1.98 -18.65 7.53
N TYR A 186 -2.18 -18.71 6.20
CA TYR A 186 -3.17 -17.85 5.55
C TYR A 186 -4.62 -18.25 5.87
N THR A 187 -4.86 -19.55 5.97
CA THR A 187 -6.19 -20.06 6.33
C THR A 187 -6.49 -19.78 7.81
N GLU A 188 -5.49 -19.88 8.68
CA GLU A 188 -5.59 -19.57 10.11
C GLU A 188 -5.87 -18.09 10.32
N ILE A 189 -5.16 -17.17 9.66
CA ILE A 189 -5.41 -15.72 9.72
C ILE A 189 -6.84 -15.39 9.25
N ALA A 190 -7.28 -15.95 8.13
CA ALA A 190 -8.63 -15.74 7.62
C ALA A 190 -9.70 -16.20 8.63
N LEU A 191 -9.48 -17.35 9.30
CA LEU A 191 -10.36 -17.86 10.35
C LEU A 191 -10.37 -16.98 11.60
N GLU A 192 -9.24 -16.36 11.97
CA GLU A 192 -9.15 -15.42 13.08
C GLU A 192 -9.94 -14.14 12.81
N GLN A 193 -9.93 -13.63 11.56
CA GLN A 193 -10.61 -12.38 11.18
C GLN A 193 -12.13 -12.55 10.99
N LEU A 194 -12.59 -13.70 10.53
CA LEU A 194 -14.00 -13.92 10.15
C LEU A 194 -15.02 -13.58 11.24
N PRO A 195 -14.82 -13.90 12.53
CA PRO A 195 -15.75 -13.47 13.59
C PRO A 195 -15.93 -11.94 13.66
N GLY A 196 -14.85 -11.18 13.51
CA GLY A 196 -14.89 -9.71 13.45
C GLY A 196 -15.63 -9.21 12.20
N ILE A 197 -15.39 -9.83 11.05
CA ILE A 197 -16.09 -9.53 9.79
C ILE A 197 -17.59 -9.81 9.91
N ILE A 198 -17.98 -10.95 10.46
CA ILE A 198 -19.40 -11.28 10.68
C ILE A 198 -20.05 -10.28 11.65
N SER A 199 -19.36 -9.93 12.74
CA SER A 199 -19.84 -8.92 13.69
C SER A 199 -20.06 -7.56 13.04
N PHE A 200 -19.15 -7.15 12.13
CA PHE A 200 -19.25 -5.90 11.37
C PHE A 200 -20.58 -5.83 10.56
N PHE A 201 -20.91 -6.88 9.82
CA PHE A 201 -22.19 -6.93 9.08
C PHE A 201 -23.41 -7.05 10.01
N GLN A 202 -23.26 -7.67 11.17
CA GLN A 202 -24.38 -7.79 12.15
C GLN A 202 -24.68 -6.51 12.90
N LYS A 203 -23.71 -5.64 13.11
CA LYS A 203 -23.82 -4.49 14.03
C LYS A 203 -23.43 -3.16 13.38
N ASP A 204 -22.23 -3.05 12.84
CA ASP A 204 -21.67 -1.76 12.42
C ASP A 204 -22.33 -1.25 11.16
N VAL A 205 -22.58 -2.11 10.16
CA VAL A 205 -23.26 -1.71 8.91
C VAL A 205 -24.71 -1.27 9.18
N PRO A 206 -25.56 -2.02 9.93
CA PRO A 206 -26.90 -1.54 10.31
C PRO A 206 -26.88 -0.23 11.10
N ASP A 207 -25.93 -0.05 12.03
CA ASP A 207 -25.86 1.17 12.85
C ASP A 207 -25.49 2.40 12.01
N ALA A 208 -24.60 2.24 11.02
CA ALA A 208 -24.20 3.34 10.12
C ALA A 208 -25.38 3.91 9.30
N PHE A 209 -26.40 3.11 9.04
CA PHE A 209 -27.55 3.50 8.23
C PHE A 209 -28.87 3.63 9.02
N LYS A 210 -28.82 3.67 10.36
CA LYS A 210 -30.00 3.81 11.23
C LYS A 210 -30.81 5.09 11.00
N SER A 211 -30.24 6.10 10.38
CA SER A 211 -30.92 7.36 10.02
C SER A 211 -31.77 7.25 8.76
N VAL A 212 -31.65 6.18 7.98
CA VAL A 212 -32.48 5.95 6.78
C VAL A 212 -33.86 5.50 7.20
N THR A 213 -34.91 6.15 6.65
CA THR A 213 -36.33 5.88 7.00
C THR A 213 -37.13 5.25 5.87
N ASP A 214 -36.55 5.06 4.69
CA ASP A 214 -37.19 4.41 3.55
C ASP A 214 -37.41 2.91 3.85
N ALA A 215 -38.66 2.53 4.10
CA ALA A 215 -39.02 1.17 4.50
C ALA A 215 -38.70 0.11 3.41
N GLN A 216 -38.84 0.49 2.13
CA GLN A 216 -38.55 -0.41 1.02
C GLN A 216 -37.02 -0.65 0.92
N LEU A 217 -36.25 0.42 1.02
CA LEU A 217 -34.77 0.34 0.99
C LEU A 217 -34.23 -0.45 2.19
N LEU A 218 -34.77 -0.23 3.39
CA LEU A 218 -34.42 -0.99 4.59
C LEU A 218 -34.78 -2.48 4.47
N THR A 219 -35.88 -2.82 3.79
CA THR A 219 -36.22 -4.22 3.52
C THR A 219 -35.23 -4.87 2.57
N GLN A 220 -34.78 -4.17 1.52
CA GLN A 220 -33.78 -4.65 0.58
C GLN A 220 -32.41 -4.80 1.29
N PHE A 221 -32.03 -3.83 2.10
CA PHE A 221 -30.80 -3.88 2.90
C PHE A 221 -30.79 -5.09 3.84
N LYS A 222 -31.89 -5.29 4.59
CA LYS A 222 -31.96 -6.45 5.47
C LYS A 222 -31.74 -7.76 4.71
N ALA A 223 -32.36 -7.89 3.54
CA ALA A 223 -32.23 -9.10 2.72
C ALA A 223 -30.79 -9.32 2.21
N SER A 224 -30.12 -8.27 1.72
CA SER A 224 -28.73 -8.37 1.24
C SER A 224 -27.75 -8.64 2.37
N ASN A 225 -27.89 -7.95 3.50
CA ASN A 225 -27.02 -8.10 4.66
C ASN A 225 -27.17 -9.49 5.32
N ASP A 226 -28.39 -10.02 5.48
CA ASP A 226 -28.62 -11.38 5.96
C ASP A 226 -27.99 -12.44 5.03
N ALA A 227 -28.01 -12.19 3.70
CA ALA A 227 -27.37 -13.07 2.73
C ALA A 227 -25.83 -13.06 2.85
N VAL A 228 -25.23 -11.89 3.09
CA VAL A 228 -23.77 -11.77 3.36
C VAL A 228 -23.40 -12.52 4.63
N ILE A 229 -24.10 -12.29 5.74
CA ILE A 229 -23.85 -12.97 7.02
C ILE A 229 -23.93 -14.49 6.86
N THR A 230 -24.96 -14.97 6.16
CA THR A 230 -25.14 -16.39 5.86
C THR A 230 -23.97 -16.94 5.03
N ALA A 231 -23.56 -16.23 3.98
CA ALA A 231 -22.47 -16.65 3.11
C ALA A 231 -21.12 -16.66 3.84
N LEU A 232 -20.85 -15.68 4.71
CA LEU A 232 -19.65 -15.63 5.56
C LEU A 232 -19.60 -16.80 6.55
N GLY A 233 -20.73 -17.16 7.18
CA GLY A 233 -20.81 -18.35 8.04
C GLY A 233 -20.55 -19.64 7.29
N GLN A 234 -21.07 -19.78 6.05
CA GLN A 234 -20.77 -20.93 5.18
C GLN A 234 -19.32 -20.95 4.71
N TYR A 235 -18.72 -19.77 4.50
CA TYR A 235 -17.31 -19.65 4.13
C TYR A 235 -16.40 -20.03 5.29
N GLN A 236 -16.71 -19.56 6.51
CA GLN A 236 -16.00 -19.96 7.72
C GLN A 236 -16.00 -21.49 7.92
N ASN A 237 -17.16 -22.13 7.73
CA ASN A 237 -17.25 -23.57 7.82
C ASN A 237 -16.38 -24.27 6.77
N PHE A 238 -16.41 -23.79 5.51
CA PHE A 238 -15.55 -24.29 4.44
C PHE A 238 -14.05 -24.15 4.80
N LEU A 239 -13.64 -22.97 5.27
CA LEU A 239 -12.24 -22.76 5.67
C LEU A 239 -11.81 -23.73 6.76
N LYS A 240 -12.66 -23.93 7.78
CA LYS A 240 -12.35 -24.76 8.95
C LYS A 240 -12.38 -26.26 8.64
N GLN A 241 -13.38 -26.71 7.90
CA GLN A 241 -13.65 -28.15 7.73
C GLN A 241 -13.01 -28.73 6.48
N ASP A 242 -12.98 -27.96 5.39
CA ASP A 242 -12.57 -28.48 4.09
C ASP A 242 -11.17 -27.96 3.71
N LEU A 243 -10.87 -26.68 3.92
CA LEU A 243 -9.66 -26.05 3.41
C LEU A 243 -8.46 -26.21 4.36
N LEU A 244 -8.62 -25.91 5.66
CA LEU A 244 -7.52 -25.96 6.64
C LEU A 244 -6.84 -27.33 6.71
N PRO A 245 -7.57 -28.47 6.67
CA PRO A 245 -6.93 -29.79 6.68
C PRO A 245 -6.00 -30.07 5.49
N ILE A 246 -6.25 -29.42 4.36
CA ILE A 246 -5.44 -29.53 3.12
C ILE A 246 -4.50 -28.36 2.89
N SER A 247 -4.49 -27.37 3.77
CA SER A 247 -3.64 -26.17 3.69
C SER A 247 -2.18 -26.52 4.00
N LYS A 248 -1.42 -26.89 2.96
CA LYS A 248 0.00 -27.30 3.02
C LYS A 248 0.87 -26.55 2.02
N GLY A 249 0.32 -25.50 1.42
CA GLY A 249 1.02 -24.68 0.43
C GLY A 249 2.18 -23.90 1.01
N ASP A 250 3.02 -23.39 0.13
CA ASP A 250 4.16 -22.53 0.49
C ASP A 250 3.80 -21.07 0.25
N TYR A 251 4.04 -20.20 1.25
CA TYR A 251 3.89 -18.76 1.13
C TYR A 251 5.08 -18.11 0.41
N ARG A 252 6.21 -18.77 0.35
CA ARG A 252 7.45 -18.22 -0.17
C ARG A 252 7.34 -17.89 -1.66
N LEU A 253 7.86 -16.74 -2.04
CA LEU A 253 7.95 -16.33 -3.44
C LEU A 253 9.15 -16.96 -4.16
N GLY A 254 10.23 -17.21 -3.42
CA GLY A 254 11.53 -17.50 -4.00
C GLY A 254 12.24 -16.22 -4.51
N PRO A 255 13.57 -16.28 -4.70
CA PRO A 255 14.38 -15.09 -4.98
C PRO A 255 14.00 -14.39 -6.29
N ASP A 256 13.57 -15.12 -7.32
CA ASP A 256 13.28 -14.52 -8.62
C ASP A 256 11.98 -13.73 -8.63
N LEU A 257 10.88 -14.30 -8.08
CA LEU A 257 9.61 -13.58 -7.98
C LEU A 257 9.72 -12.41 -6.99
N TYR A 258 10.47 -12.60 -5.90
CA TYR A 258 10.71 -11.54 -4.93
C TYR A 258 11.41 -10.32 -5.59
N ARG A 259 12.45 -10.54 -6.39
CA ARG A 259 13.12 -9.47 -7.15
C ARG A 259 12.22 -8.81 -8.19
N LYS A 260 11.41 -9.60 -8.93
CA LYS A 260 10.44 -9.04 -9.88
C LYS A 260 9.42 -8.14 -9.18
N LYS A 261 8.93 -8.56 -8.01
CA LYS A 261 7.98 -7.77 -7.23
C LYS A 261 8.60 -6.46 -6.78
N LEU A 262 9.79 -6.47 -6.21
CA LEU A 262 10.51 -5.25 -5.81
C LEU A 262 10.77 -4.31 -7.00
N LEU A 263 11.12 -4.87 -8.16
CA LEU A 263 11.35 -4.08 -9.36
C LEU A 263 10.08 -3.38 -9.84
N TYR A 264 8.96 -4.09 -9.87
CA TYR A 264 7.72 -3.53 -10.44
C TYR A 264 6.97 -2.64 -9.47
N ASP A 265 6.97 -2.94 -8.18
CA ASP A 265 6.28 -2.14 -7.16
C ASP A 265 7.08 -0.88 -6.78
N ASP A 266 8.39 -1.00 -6.60
CA ASP A 266 9.23 0.04 -6.00
C ASP A 266 10.46 0.46 -6.82
N MET A 267 10.63 -0.11 -8.03
CA MET A 267 11.81 0.11 -8.89
C MET A 267 13.15 -0.20 -8.20
N VAL A 268 13.14 -1.22 -7.34
CA VAL A 268 14.34 -1.70 -6.64
C VAL A 268 15.00 -2.79 -7.47
N GLU A 269 16.17 -2.47 -8.05
CA GLU A 269 16.95 -3.37 -8.90
C GLU A 269 18.17 -3.98 -8.18
N MET A 270 18.39 -3.58 -6.93
CA MET A 270 19.55 -4.00 -6.14
C MET A 270 19.52 -5.51 -5.85
N PRO A 271 20.68 -6.22 -5.92
CA PRO A 271 20.79 -7.62 -5.55
C PRO A 271 20.36 -7.88 -4.10
N LEU A 272 19.75 -9.05 -3.84
CA LEU A 272 19.17 -9.38 -2.52
C LEU A 272 20.21 -9.45 -1.40
N ASP A 273 21.43 -9.91 -1.70
CA ASP A 273 22.54 -9.91 -0.74
C ASP A 273 22.96 -8.49 -0.33
N ARG A 274 22.97 -7.57 -1.30
CA ARG A 274 23.24 -6.16 -1.00
C ARG A 274 22.09 -5.54 -0.19
N LEU A 275 20.83 -5.85 -0.52
CA LEU A 275 19.68 -5.41 0.28
C LEU A 275 19.78 -5.95 1.71
N LEU A 276 20.07 -7.23 1.90
CA LEU A 276 20.25 -7.80 3.23
C LEU A 276 21.37 -7.11 4.02
N GLN A 277 22.52 -6.83 3.37
CA GLN A 277 23.61 -6.12 4.01
C GLN A 277 23.16 -4.75 4.52
N ILE A 278 22.40 -3.99 3.72
CA ILE A 278 21.86 -2.67 4.12
C ILE A 278 20.92 -2.81 5.33
N GLY A 279 20.07 -3.84 5.34
CA GLY A 279 19.17 -4.11 6.46
C GLY A 279 19.94 -4.42 7.76
N TYR A 280 20.93 -5.28 7.70
CA TYR A 280 21.79 -5.60 8.85
C TYR A 280 22.62 -4.39 9.31
N ASP A 281 23.12 -3.57 8.39
CA ASP A 281 23.90 -2.36 8.74
C ASP A 281 23.02 -1.35 9.53
N ASP A 282 21.75 -1.13 9.11
CA ASP A 282 20.83 -0.23 9.83
C ASP A 282 20.38 -0.86 11.17
N LEU A 283 20.09 -2.17 11.21
CA LEU A 283 19.78 -2.90 12.44
C LEU A 283 20.89 -2.72 13.50
N HIS A 284 22.12 -3.02 13.15
CA HIS A 284 23.26 -2.91 14.09
C HIS A 284 23.50 -1.46 14.54
N LYS A 285 23.32 -0.50 13.64
CA LYS A 285 23.40 0.94 13.96
C LYS A 285 22.32 1.32 14.97
N ASN A 286 21.07 0.91 14.77
CA ASN A 286 19.97 1.22 15.65
C ASN A 286 20.10 0.50 17.01
N GLN A 287 20.60 -0.73 17.05
CA GLN A 287 20.93 -1.44 18.30
C GLN A 287 22.05 -0.73 19.09
N ALA A 288 23.08 -0.27 18.40
CA ALA A 288 24.16 0.50 19.05
C ALA A 288 23.63 1.84 19.60
N GLU A 289 22.75 2.51 18.87
CA GLU A 289 22.13 3.76 19.31
C GLU A 289 21.17 3.51 20.49
N LEU A 290 20.37 2.42 20.47
CA LEU A 290 19.54 2.02 21.59
C LEU A 290 20.36 1.85 22.88
N LYS A 291 21.48 1.14 22.78
CA LYS A 291 22.41 0.95 23.91
C LYS A 291 22.95 2.29 24.41
N ARG A 292 23.35 3.19 23.50
CA ARG A 292 23.89 4.51 23.85
C ARG A 292 22.85 5.38 24.55
N VAL A 293 21.60 5.39 24.04
CA VAL A 293 20.52 6.21 24.61
C VAL A 293 20.02 5.63 25.93
N ALA A 294 19.92 4.30 26.06
CA ALA A 294 19.59 3.64 27.31
C ALA A 294 20.58 4.00 28.44
N ALA A 295 21.88 4.03 28.15
CA ALA A 295 22.91 4.45 29.09
C ALA A 295 22.81 5.94 29.52
N GLN A 296 22.16 6.79 28.74
CA GLN A 296 21.86 8.17 29.15
C GLN A 296 20.72 8.25 30.19
N ILE A 297 19.79 7.30 30.16
CA ILE A 297 18.68 7.21 31.13
C ILE A 297 19.19 6.64 32.45
N ASP A 298 19.86 5.48 32.38
CA ASP A 298 20.46 4.82 33.55
C ASP A 298 21.65 3.95 33.10
N PRO A 299 22.90 4.38 33.37
CA PRO A 299 24.10 3.63 32.96
C PRO A 299 24.29 2.30 33.70
N GLY A 300 23.52 2.05 34.78
CA GLY A 300 23.54 0.80 35.54
C GLY A 300 22.59 -0.27 35.02
N LYS A 301 21.76 0.05 33.99
CA LYS A 301 20.78 -0.86 33.42
C LYS A 301 21.10 -1.26 31.99
N THR A 302 20.64 -2.46 31.58
CA THR A 302 20.70 -2.89 30.19
C THR A 302 19.60 -2.21 29.36
N PRO A 303 19.72 -2.16 28.01
CA PRO A 303 18.64 -1.65 27.15
C PRO A 303 17.30 -2.32 27.43
N GLU A 304 17.27 -3.64 27.63
CA GLU A 304 16.05 -4.41 27.90
C GLU A 304 15.40 -4.00 29.23
N GLN A 305 16.21 -3.71 30.26
CA GLN A 305 15.71 -3.21 31.54
C GLN A 305 15.14 -1.78 31.43
N ILE A 306 15.69 -0.95 30.56
CA ILE A 306 15.15 0.39 30.28
C ILE A 306 13.85 0.27 29.48
N LEU A 307 13.81 -0.59 28.44
CA LEU A 307 12.60 -0.86 27.66
C LEU A 307 11.45 -1.32 28.57
N ALA A 308 11.69 -2.36 29.38
CA ALA A 308 10.69 -2.87 30.33
C ALA A 308 10.21 -1.80 31.33
N ALA A 309 11.09 -0.90 31.78
CA ALA A 309 10.68 0.21 32.65
C ALA A 309 9.84 1.28 31.93
N LEU A 310 10.08 1.50 30.63
CA LEU A 310 9.28 2.45 29.82
C LEU A 310 7.93 1.87 29.41
N GLU A 311 7.83 0.56 29.23
CA GLU A 311 6.57 -0.14 28.94
C GLU A 311 5.51 0.05 30.03
N GLU A 312 5.92 0.25 31.29
CA GLU A 312 5.01 0.58 32.40
C GLU A 312 4.48 2.05 32.33
N ASP A 313 5.11 2.93 31.56
CA ASP A 313 4.71 4.34 31.38
C ASP A 313 3.74 4.49 30.20
N HIS A 314 2.58 3.87 30.29
CA HIS A 314 1.52 3.90 29.27
C HIS A 314 0.20 4.44 29.83
N PRO A 315 -0.68 5.02 29.00
CA PRO A 315 -2.01 5.47 29.42
C PRO A 315 -2.91 4.27 29.77
N LYS A 316 -3.99 4.54 30.49
CA LYS A 316 -5.06 3.56 30.63
C LYS A 316 -5.78 3.34 29.28
N PRO A 317 -6.44 2.18 29.07
CA PRO A 317 -7.15 1.89 27.82
C PRO A 317 -8.16 2.99 27.39
N ASP A 318 -8.91 3.53 28.34
CA ASP A 318 -9.89 4.60 28.12
C ASP A 318 -9.27 5.97 27.81
N GLN A 319 -7.97 6.14 28.04
CA GLN A 319 -7.21 7.36 27.77
C GLN A 319 -6.38 7.29 26.48
N LEU A 320 -6.24 6.11 25.86
CA LEU A 320 -5.33 5.91 24.74
C LEU A 320 -5.65 6.80 23.54
N LEU A 321 -6.92 6.89 23.14
CA LEU A 321 -7.31 7.77 22.02
C LEU A 321 -7.02 9.26 22.32
N GLN A 322 -7.23 9.68 23.57
CA GLN A 322 -6.93 11.05 23.97
C GLN A 322 -5.44 11.34 23.96
N SER A 323 -4.61 10.37 24.39
CA SER A 323 -3.15 10.50 24.35
C SER A 323 -2.62 10.78 22.94
N PHE A 324 -3.21 10.18 21.90
CA PHE A 324 -2.88 10.49 20.52
C PHE A 324 -3.36 11.89 20.10
N ARG A 325 -4.60 12.27 20.44
CA ARG A 325 -5.13 13.63 20.14
C ARG A 325 -4.25 14.73 20.71
N ASP A 326 -3.74 14.53 21.91
CA ASP A 326 -2.93 15.53 22.63
C ASP A 326 -1.59 15.80 21.93
N THR A 327 -1.08 14.89 21.09
CA THR A 327 0.18 15.09 20.35
C THR A 327 0.03 16.09 19.19
N PHE A 328 -1.14 16.19 18.56
CA PHE A 328 -1.31 16.89 17.27
C PHE A 328 -0.98 18.38 17.33
N ASN A 329 -1.38 19.07 18.41
CA ASN A 329 -1.11 20.50 18.55
C ASN A 329 0.38 20.80 18.66
N SER A 330 1.11 20.01 19.46
CA SER A 330 2.55 20.18 19.63
C SER A 330 3.32 19.82 18.37
N LEU A 331 2.91 18.74 17.66
CA LEU A 331 3.53 18.35 16.39
C LEU A 331 3.36 19.44 15.33
N THR A 332 2.14 19.89 15.07
CA THR A 332 1.89 20.92 14.04
C THR A 332 2.48 22.28 14.40
N GLY A 333 2.50 22.65 15.69
CA GLY A 333 3.20 23.85 16.17
C GLY A 333 4.69 23.78 15.85
N PHE A 334 5.34 22.67 16.21
CA PHE A 334 6.77 22.48 15.96
C PHE A 334 7.13 22.46 14.46
N LEU A 335 6.30 21.86 13.61
CA LEU A 335 6.50 21.86 12.16
C LEU A 335 6.52 23.28 11.59
N ARG A 336 5.60 24.13 12.06
CA ARG A 336 5.53 25.54 11.65
C ARG A 336 6.69 26.37 12.21
N ASP A 337 6.96 26.25 13.51
CA ASP A 337 7.99 27.04 14.20
C ASP A 337 9.41 26.73 13.69
N LYS A 338 9.65 25.52 13.23
CA LYS A 338 10.94 25.07 12.70
C LYS A 338 11.02 25.05 11.18
N GLU A 339 9.96 25.49 10.49
CA GLU A 339 9.89 25.49 9.02
C GLU A 339 10.32 24.13 8.45
N ILE A 340 9.68 23.04 8.94
CA ILE A 340 10.07 21.67 8.53
C ILE A 340 9.39 21.27 7.23
N ILE A 341 8.09 21.53 7.10
CA ILE A 341 7.27 21.23 5.92
C ILE A 341 6.06 22.16 5.91
N THR A 342 5.54 22.48 4.73
CA THR A 342 4.28 23.23 4.59
C THR A 342 3.10 22.31 4.85
N ILE A 343 2.24 22.65 5.81
CA ILE A 343 0.99 21.94 6.11
C ILE A 343 -0.11 22.50 5.19
N PRO A 344 -0.62 21.74 4.19
CA PRO A 344 -1.53 22.27 3.17
C PRO A 344 -2.95 22.52 3.67
N SER A 345 -3.33 21.99 4.84
CA SER A 345 -4.70 22.07 5.37
C SER A 345 -4.69 22.11 6.89
N ASP A 346 -5.60 22.92 7.46
CA ASP A 346 -5.84 22.95 8.92
C ASP A 346 -6.84 21.87 9.38
N ILE A 347 -7.43 21.10 8.46
CA ILE A 347 -8.30 19.96 8.80
C ILE A 347 -7.45 18.91 9.52
N ARG A 348 -7.97 18.41 10.64
CA ARG A 348 -7.29 17.41 11.46
C ARG A 348 -7.91 16.05 11.29
N PRO A 349 -7.14 14.97 11.40
CA PRO A 349 -7.71 13.63 11.42
C PRO A 349 -8.51 13.42 12.71
N ILE A 350 -9.57 12.63 12.59
CA ILE A 350 -10.39 12.19 13.70
C ILE A 350 -9.75 10.95 14.30
N VAL A 351 -9.31 11.02 15.55
CA VAL A 351 -8.79 9.85 16.28
C VAL A 351 -9.97 9.03 16.78
N GLN A 352 -10.03 7.77 16.34
CA GLN A 352 -11.13 6.86 16.68
C GLN A 352 -10.62 5.43 16.91
N GLU A 353 -11.48 4.57 17.42
CA GLU A 353 -11.19 3.15 17.57
C GLU A 353 -11.15 2.46 16.20
N THR A 354 -10.18 1.55 16.01
CA THR A 354 -10.07 0.73 14.79
C THR A 354 -11.35 -0.07 14.56
N PRO A 355 -11.91 -0.08 13.35
CA PRO A 355 -13.06 -0.91 13.01
C PRO A 355 -12.84 -2.39 13.35
N PRO A 356 -13.85 -3.13 13.83
CA PRO A 356 -13.69 -4.49 14.37
C PRO A 356 -12.98 -5.47 13.42
N PHE A 357 -13.24 -5.39 12.12
CA PHE A 357 -12.65 -6.28 11.12
C PHE A 357 -11.15 -6.02 10.85
N ALA A 358 -10.63 -4.83 11.23
CA ALA A 358 -9.23 -4.46 11.00
C ALA A 358 -8.35 -4.62 12.25
N ARG A 359 -8.93 -4.94 13.42
CA ARG A 359 -8.21 -4.98 14.71
C ARG A 359 -7.15 -6.08 14.79
N ALA A 360 -7.37 -7.20 14.10
CA ALA A 360 -6.44 -8.33 14.18
C ALA A 360 -5.04 -8.04 13.61
N LEU A 361 -4.94 -7.11 12.65
CA LEU A 361 -3.70 -6.87 11.89
C LEU A 361 -3.06 -5.50 12.13
N SER A 362 -3.72 -4.58 12.84
CA SER A 362 -3.23 -3.22 13.03
C SER A 362 -3.34 -2.75 14.46
N SER A 363 -2.29 -2.11 14.97
CA SER A 363 -2.33 -1.36 16.24
C SER A 363 -2.79 0.08 16.05
N ALA A 364 -2.39 0.70 14.93
CA ALA A 364 -2.83 2.02 14.48
C ALA A 364 -2.74 2.11 12.97
N SER A 365 -3.55 2.97 12.35
CA SER A 365 -3.54 3.21 10.90
C SER A 365 -4.13 4.57 10.56
N MET A 366 -3.69 5.14 9.44
CA MET A 366 -4.26 6.37 8.87
C MET A 366 -5.14 6.05 7.68
N GLU A 367 -6.36 6.58 7.68
CA GLU A 367 -7.30 6.47 6.58
C GLU A 367 -7.68 7.86 6.08
N THR A 368 -7.40 8.15 4.81
CA THR A 368 -7.59 9.46 4.20
C THR A 368 -8.58 9.38 3.04
N PRO A 369 -9.24 10.51 2.69
CA PRO A 369 -9.96 10.60 1.43
C PRO A 369 -9.02 10.40 0.25
N GLY A 370 -9.50 9.74 -0.79
CA GLY A 370 -8.73 9.58 -2.02
C GLY A 370 -8.45 10.90 -2.75
N PRO A 371 -7.51 10.91 -3.70
CA PRO A 371 -7.02 12.14 -4.34
C PRO A 371 -8.08 12.86 -5.20
N TYR A 372 -9.13 12.18 -5.59
CA TYR A 372 -10.26 12.74 -6.37
C TYR A 372 -11.52 12.96 -5.53
N GLU A 373 -11.50 12.60 -4.23
CA GLU A 373 -12.61 12.90 -3.34
C GLU A 373 -12.74 14.41 -3.11
N THR A 374 -13.93 14.96 -3.36
CA THR A 374 -14.20 16.40 -3.28
C THR A 374 -15.22 16.79 -2.22
N LYS A 375 -15.96 15.82 -1.65
CA LYS A 375 -17.07 16.07 -0.72
C LYS A 375 -16.75 15.62 0.69
N ALA A 376 -16.24 14.39 0.85
CA ALA A 376 -15.90 13.84 2.15
C ALA A 376 -14.43 14.13 2.47
N THR A 377 -14.20 15.04 3.40
CA THR A 377 -12.84 15.49 3.78
C THR A 377 -12.36 14.87 5.08
N GLU A 378 -13.18 14.02 5.71
CA GLU A 378 -12.85 13.35 6.95
C GLU A 378 -11.70 12.35 6.73
N ALA A 379 -10.70 12.43 7.59
CA ALA A 379 -9.63 11.47 7.68
C ALA A 379 -9.65 10.84 9.08
N PHE A 380 -9.36 9.54 9.18
CA PHE A 380 -9.45 8.81 10.43
C PHE A 380 -8.10 8.26 10.83
N PHE A 381 -7.69 8.62 12.03
CA PHE A 381 -6.57 7.98 12.71
C PHE A 381 -7.16 6.89 13.61
N ASN A 382 -7.09 5.66 13.14
CA ASN A 382 -7.63 4.50 13.83
C ASN A 382 -6.60 3.95 14.83
N VAL A 383 -7.04 3.65 16.05
CA VAL A 383 -6.23 3.06 17.11
C VAL A 383 -6.96 1.85 17.68
N THR A 384 -6.29 0.71 17.76
CA THR A 384 -6.89 -0.52 18.28
C THR A 384 -6.84 -0.53 19.80
N LEU A 385 -8.01 -0.47 20.42
CA LEU A 385 -8.17 -0.59 21.87
C LEU A 385 -8.20 -2.06 22.30
N PRO A 386 -7.84 -2.38 23.57
CA PRO A 386 -8.09 -3.70 24.15
C PRO A 386 -9.57 -4.06 24.08
N GLU A 387 -9.86 -5.29 23.70
CA GLU A 387 -11.25 -5.76 23.66
C GLU A 387 -11.74 -6.16 25.05
N PRO A 388 -13.03 -5.93 25.37
CA PRO A 388 -13.62 -6.31 26.67
C PRO A 388 -13.52 -7.81 26.97
N SER A 389 -13.37 -8.64 25.94
CA SER A 389 -13.20 -10.09 26.05
C SER A 389 -11.79 -10.54 26.43
N TRP A 390 -10.80 -9.64 26.38
CA TRP A 390 -9.40 -9.99 26.68
C TRP A 390 -9.18 -10.19 28.18
N THR A 391 -8.23 -11.08 28.50
CA THR A 391 -7.75 -11.21 29.88
C THR A 391 -7.02 -9.95 30.32
N ALA A 392 -6.94 -9.71 31.61
CA ALA A 392 -6.19 -8.58 32.17
C ALA A 392 -4.70 -8.61 31.76
N GLU A 393 -4.13 -9.80 31.67
CA GLU A 393 -2.75 -10.00 31.20
C GLU A 393 -2.56 -9.61 29.73
N LYS A 394 -3.48 -10.05 28.84
CA LYS A 394 -3.44 -9.66 27.42
C LYS A 394 -3.65 -8.16 27.27
N THR A 395 -4.57 -7.57 28.02
CA THR A 395 -4.81 -6.12 28.03
C THR A 395 -3.56 -5.36 28.48
N LYS A 396 -2.92 -5.79 29.55
CA LYS A 396 -1.67 -5.18 30.03
C LYS A 396 -0.58 -5.26 28.96
N SER A 397 -0.30 -6.44 28.44
CA SER A 397 0.72 -6.64 27.41
C SER A 397 0.45 -5.84 26.14
N TRP A 398 -0.82 -5.63 25.78
CA TRP A 398 -1.18 -4.76 24.66
C TRP A 398 -0.88 -3.30 24.96
N MET A 399 -1.23 -2.82 26.15
CA MET A 399 -1.02 -1.42 26.55
C MET A 399 0.46 -1.07 26.73
N GLU A 400 1.30 -2.01 27.13
CA GLU A 400 2.75 -1.88 27.20
C GLU A 400 3.38 -1.47 25.86
N GLY A 401 2.76 -1.84 24.73
CA GLY A 401 3.14 -1.38 23.38
C GLY A 401 2.89 0.10 23.12
N PHE A 402 2.08 0.77 23.94
CA PHE A 402 1.71 2.19 23.80
C PHE A 402 2.33 3.06 24.89
N ASN A 403 3.62 2.90 25.15
CA ASN A 403 4.34 3.82 25.99
C ASN A 403 4.43 5.22 25.37
N ARG A 404 4.77 6.23 26.17
CA ARG A 404 4.82 7.62 25.72
C ARG A 404 5.68 7.84 24.46
N GLY A 405 6.80 7.12 24.35
CA GLY A 405 7.70 7.24 23.21
C GLY A 405 7.12 6.62 21.94
N THR A 406 6.48 5.45 22.04
CA THR A 406 5.84 4.77 20.91
C THR A 406 4.56 5.49 20.47
N ILE A 407 3.75 6.04 21.40
CA ILE A 407 2.60 6.91 21.06
C ILE A 407 3.08 8.09 20.21
N LEU A 408 4.15 8.76 20.61
CA LEU A 408 4.69 9.88 19.84
C LEU A 408 5.21 9.44 18.47
N SER A 409 6.01 8.38 18.42
CA SER A 409 6.55 7.84 17.16
C SER A 409 5.42 7.45 16.20
N THR A 410 4.40 6.75 16.69
CA THR A 410 3.21 6.38 15.92
C THR A 410 2.42 7.63 15.46
N ALA A 411 2.24 8.64 16.31
CA ALA A 411 1.54 9.88 15.92
C ALA A 411 2.30 10.65 14.84
N ILE A 412 3.62 10.64 14.86
CA ILE A 412 4.46 11.21 13.80
C ILE A 412 4.31 10.41 12.51
N HIS A 413 4.37 9.08 12.59
CA HIS A 413 4.24 8.17 11.45
C HIS A 413 2.88 8.30 10.76
N GLU A 414 1.80 8.19 11.53
CA GLU A 414 0.46 8.16 10.98
C GLU A 414 -0.05 9.57 10.63
N ALA A 415 0.26 10.60 11.45
CA ALA A 415 -0.33 11.91 11.27
C ALA A 415 0.68 12.98 10.81
N TYR A 416 1.48 13.57 11.70
CA TYR A 416 2.25 14.78 11.42
C TYR A 416 3.74 14.65 11.74
N PRO A 417 4.62 14.75 10.71
CA PRO A 417 4.37 14.97 9.29
C PRO A 417 4.33 13.69 8.43
N GLY A 418 3.84 12.56 8.97
CA GLY A 418 3.80 11.26 8.31
C GLY A 418 2.71 11.12 7.23
N HIS A 419 1.97 10.01 7.28
CA HIS A 419 1.01 9.64 6.24
C HIS A 419 -0.07 10.69 6.00
N TYR A 420 -0.69 11.25 7.05
CA TYR A 420 -1.75 12.24 6.87
C TYR A 420 -1.23 13.49 6.16
N GLU A 421 -0.07 13.99 6.56
CA GLU A 421 0.56 15.14 5.91
C GLU A 421 0.85 14.84 4.44
N GLN A 422 1.45 13.71 4.13
CA GLN A 422 1.74 13.28 2.76
C GLN A 422 0.47 13.18 1.90
N PHE A 423 -0.60 12.62 2.43
CA PHE A 423 -1.87 12.50 1.72
C PHE A 423 -2.58 13.85 1.50
N LEU A 424 -2.36 14.85 2.36
CA LEU A 424 -2.86 16.21 2.12
C LEU A 424 -2.29 16.83 0.83
N TRP A 425 -1.08 16.45 0.44
CA TRP A 425 -0.45 16.89 -0.80
C TRP A 425 -1.01 16.18 -2.05
N ALA A 426 -1.71 15.06 -1.91
CA ALA A 426 -2.16 14.23 -3.03
C ALA A 426 -2.99 14.99 -4.08
N LYS A 427 -3.79 15.99 -3.66
CA LYS A 427 -4.57 16.85 -4.58
C LYS A 427 -3.69 17.71 -5.49
N GLN A 428 -2.45 17.99 -5.08
CA GLN A 428 -1.50 18.84 -5.79
C GLN A 428 -0.57 18.05 -6.72
N TYR A 429 -0.64 16.71 -6.73
CA TYR A 429 0.22 15.90 -7.58
C TYR A 429 -0.01 16.19 -9.06
N PRO A 430 1.06 16.18 -9.90
CA PRO A 430 1.03 16.80 -11.21
C PRO A 430 0.18 16.07 -12.24
N SER A 431 -0.06 14.76 -12.06
CA SER A 431 -0.76 13.94 -13.06
C SER A 431 -1.73 12.95 -12.42
N LYS A 432 -2.66 12.41 -13.24
CA LYS A 432 -3.55 11.30 -12.86
C LYS A 432 -2.75 10.08 -12.39
N THR A 433 -1.68 9.76 -13.10
CA THR A 433 -0.78 8.65 -12.79
C THR A 433 -0.18 8.81 -11.40
N ARG A 434 0.37 10.01 -11.09
CA ARG A 434 1.00 10.28 -9.79
C ARG A 434 0.02 10.37 -8.62
N LYS A 435 -1.25 10.63 -8.91
CA LYS A 435 -2.33 10.59 -7.91
C LYS A 435 -2.78 9.18 -7.58
N LEU A 436 -2.67 8.25 -8.53
CA LEU A 436 -3.27 6.92 -8.42
C LEU A 436 -2.26 5.78 -8.24
N ILE A 437 -0.98 6.00 -8.57
CA ILE A 437 0.08 5.01 -8.38
C ILE A 437 0.99 5.46 -7.24
N ALA A 438 1.12 4.60 -6.24
CA ALA A 438 1.97 4.81 -5.07
C ALA A 438 3.01 3.70 -4.95
N SER A 439 4.16 4.03 -4.37
CA SER A 439 5.25 3.10 -4.06
C SER A 439 5.40 2.94 -2.55
N GLY A 440 5.56 1.71 -2.08
CA GLY A 440 5.76 1.42 -0.67
C GLY A 440 7.01 2.10 -0.10
N THR A 441 8.11 2.14 -0.83
CA THR A 441 9.35 2.82 -0.41
C THR A 441 9.17 4.33 -0.25
N ASN A 442 8.22 4.95 -0.97
CA ASN A 442 7.91 6.36 -0.79
C ASN A 442 6.97 6.56 0.41
N VAL A 443 5.82 5.88 0.43
CA VAL A 443 4.78 6.10 1.45
C VAL A 443 5.27 5.70 2.84
N GLU A 444 5.70 4.46 3.01
CA GLU A 444 6.17 3.95 4.29
C GLU A 444 7.55 4.49 4.66
N GLY A 445 8.42 4.65 3.64
CA GLY A 445 9.73 5.25 3.82
C GLY A 445 9.67 6.70 4.31
N TRP A 446 8.72 7.51 3.80
CA TRP A 446 8.47 8.87 4.29
C TRP A 446 8.03 8.87 5.75
N ALA A 447 6.99 8.11 6.09
CA ALA A 447 6.49 8.05 7.45
C ALA A 447 7.58 7.60 8.44
N HIS A 448 8.34 6.57 8.12
CA HIS A 448 9.45 6.09 8.94
C HIS A 448 10.64 7.09 9.01
N TYR A 449 10.92 7.80 7.92
CA TYR A 449 11.90 8.89 7.91
C TYR A 449 11.51 10.01 8.86
N THR A 450 10.24 10.38 8.92
CA THR A 450 9.75 11.49 9.74
C THR A 450 9.85 11.20 11.24
N GLU A 451 9.70 9.96 11.68
CA GLU A 451 9.88 9.56 13.08
C GLU A 451 11.26 9.97 13.61
N GLN A 452 12.32 9.61 12.89
CA GLN A 452 13.68 9.97 13.25
C GLN A 452 13.94 11.46 13.03
N MET A 453 13.52 12.00 11.89
CA MET A 453 13.76 13.38 11.49
C MET A 453 13.23 14.39 12.51
N MET A 454 12.03 14.19 13.03
CA MET A 454 11.42 15.09 14.03
C MET A 454 12.28 15.21 15.29
N LEU A 455 12.74 14.07 15.82
CA LEU A 455 13.62 14.06 17.01
C LEU A 455 15.00 14.64 16.70
N ASP A 456 15.53 14.43 15.49
CA ASP A 456 16.81 15.01 15.04
C ASP A 456 16.71 16.53 14.86
N GLN A 457 15.52 17.09 14.58
CA GLN A 457 15.26 18.53 14.56
C GLN A 457 15.00 19.12 15.96
N GLY A 458 15.06 18.31 17.02
CA GLY A 458 14.93 18.73 18.40
C GLY A 458 13.51 18.67 18.98
N TYR A 459 12.57 17.99 18.31
CA TYR A 459 11.28 17.74 18.92
C TYR A 459 11.43 16.95 20.22
N GLY A 460 10.66 17.28 21.23
CA GLY A 460 10.74 16.65 22.56
C GLY A 460 11.95 17.08 23.40
N GLY A 461 12.70 18.12 22.99
CA GLY A 461 13.77 18.72 23.80
C GLY A 461 14.97 17.80 24.05
N GLY A 462 15.15 16.73 23.26
CA GLY A 462 16.24 15.77 23.46
C GLY A 462 15.95 14.72 24.53
N ASP A 463 14.70 14.52 24.94
CA ASP A 463 14.31 13.51 25.92
C ASP A 463 14.72 12.08 25.42
N PRO A 464 15.63 11.39 26.10
CA PRO A 464 16.11 10.09 25.69
C PRO A 464 15.00 9.00 25.69
N LYS A 465 13.96 9.18 26.50
CA LYS A 465 12.83 8.23 26.53
C LYS A 465 12.03 8.27 25.22
N LEU A 466 11.84 9.44 24.63
CA LEU A 466 11.19 9.58 23.32
C LEU A 466 12.04 8.94 22.21
N ARG A 467 13.36 9.11 22.28
CA ARG A 467 14.29 8.46 21.33
C ARG A 467 14.26 6.93 21.46
N ILE A 468 14.13 6.38 22.68
CA ILE A 468 13.96 4.93 22.85
C ILE A 468 12.69 4.42 22.15
N GLY A 469 11.54 5.11 22.28
CA GLY A 469 10.32 4.70 21.59
C GLY A 469 10.47 4.71 20.06
N GLN A 470 11.10 5.75 19.50
CA GLN A 470 11.41 5.80 18.07
C GLN A 470 12.37 4.67 17.64
N LEU A 471 13.34 4.31 18.49
CA LEU A 471 14.27 3.21 18.20
C LEU A 471 13.59 1.83 18.30
N GLN A 472 12.61 1.64 19.20
CA GLN A 472 11.78 0.41 19.21
C GLN A 472 11.07 0.23 17.88
N ASP A 473 10.47 1.29 17.35
CA ASP A 473 9.82 1.29 16.04
C ASP A 473 10.82 1.05 14.89
N ALA A 474 12.01 1.65 14.94
CA ALA A 474 13.05 1.43 13.94
C ALA A 474 13.53 -0.02 13.92
N LEU A 475 13.79 -0.61 15.09
CA LEU A 475 14.24 -2.00 15.21
C LEU A 475 13.18 -3.01 14.78
N LEU A 476 11.90 -2.71 15.00
CA LEU A 476 10.80 -3.50 14.43
C LEU A 476 10.86 -3.51 12.91
N ARG A 477 11.05 -2.35 12.29
CA ARG A 477 11.11 -2.23 10.82
C ARG A 477 12.38 -2.81 10.22
N ASP A 478 13.50 -2.77 10.93
CA ASP A 478 14.73 -3.47 10.53
C ASP A 478 14.55 -4.98 10.58
N ALA A 479 13.87 -5.49 11.62
CA ALA A 479 13.53 -6.91 11.72
C ALA A 479 12.56 -7.33 10.59
N ARG A 480 11.54 -6.52 10.27
CA ARG A 480 10.67 -6.72 9.10
C ARG A 480 11.47 -6.79 7.80
N TYR A 481 12.43 -5.89 7.61
CA TYR A 481 13.27 -5.82 6.43
C TYR A 481 14.01 -7.13 6.19
N ILE A 482 14.71 -7.62 7.20
CA ILE A 482 15.55 -8.80 7.10
C ILE A 482 14.70 -10.07 7.04
N ALA A 483 13.72 -10.20 7.95
CA ALA A 483 12.83 -11.36 7.99
C ALA A 483 12.00 -11.50 6.71
N GLY A 484 11.50 -10.40 6.13
CA GLY A 484 10.76 -10.43 4.87
C GLY A 484 11.57 -11.02 3.73
N ILE A 485 12.82 -10.58 3.54
CA ILE A 485 13.70 -11.12 2.52
C ILE A 485 14.01 -12.61 2.81
N GLU A 486 14.46 -12.93 4.02
CA GLU A 486 14.95 -14.27 4.34
C GLU A 486 13.83 -15.31 4.40
N MET A 487 12.63 -14.97 4.88
CA MET A 487 11.48 -15.85 4.84
C MET A 487 11.09 -16.20 3.40
N HIS A 488 10.96 -15.20 2.54
CA HIS A 488 10.50 -15.40 1.16
C HIS A 488 11.57 -15.99 0.23
N THR A 489 12.85 -15.92 0.59
CA THR A 489 13.95 -16.57 -0.14
C THR A 489 14.32 -17.95 0.42
N GLY A 490 13.65 -18.42 1.47
CA GLY A 490 13.81 -19.78 2.03
C GLY A 490 14.94 -19.93 3.03
N LYS A 491 15.56 -18.83 3.50
CA LYS A 491 16.65 -18.87 4.48
C LYS A 491 16.15 -18.89 5.93
N MET A 492 14.92 -18.42 6.16
CA MET A 492 14.32 -18.31 7.49
C MET A 492 12.93 -18.94 7.50
N THR A 493 12.63 -19.75 8.50
CA THR A 493 11.29 -20.27 8.76
C THR A 493 10.47 -19.26 9.55
N LEU A 494 9.13 -19.42 9.59
CA LEU A 494 8.23 -18.59 10.40
C LEU A 494 8.65 -18.56 11.88
N ALA A 495 8.99 -19.71 12.47
CA ALA A 495 9.45 -19.79 13.85
C ALA A 495 10.79 -19.06 14.08
N GLN A 496 11.71 -19.15 13.13
CA GLN A 496 12.98 -18.40 13.18
C GLN A 496 12.75 -16.89 13.04
N ALA A 497 11.81 -16.46 12.17
CA ALA A 497 11.41 -15.07 12.05
C ALA A 497 10.83 -14.54 13.37
N THR A 498 9.92 -15.29 14.02
CA THR A 498 9.41 -14.92 15.34
C THR A 498 10.55 -14.72 16.36
N GLN A 499 11.51 -15.65 16.41
CA GLN A 499 12.69 -15.51 17.27
C GLN A 499 13.56 -14.31 16.91
N PHE A 500 13.68 -13.99 15.62
CA PHE A 500 14.44 -12.85 15.14
C PHE A 500 13.81 -11.52 15.59
N PHE A 501 12.49 -11.39 15.47
CA PHE A 501 11.77 -10.22 15.99
C PHE A 501 11.95 -10.03 17.50
N VAL A 502 11.95 -11.13 18.28
CA VAL A 502 12.19 -11.05 19.73
C VAL A 502 13.61 -10.61 20.05
N LYS A 503 14.61 -11.28 19.45
CA LYS A 503 16.01 -11.11 19.83
C LYS A 503 16.67 -9.87 19.25
N GLU A 504 16.46 -9.65 17.95
CA GLU A 504 17.13 -8.57 17.22
C GLU A 504 16.27 -7.32 17.12
N GLY A 505 14.94 -7.50 17.01
CA GLY A 505 13.97 -6.41 16.95
C GLY A 505 13.50 -5.91 18.31
N HIS A 506 13.92 -6.56 19.44
CA HIS A 506 13.49 -6.25 20.80
C HIS A 506 11.96 -6.20 20.96
N GLN A 507 11.25 -7.10 20.26
CA GLN A 507 9.79 -7.16 20.30
C GLN A 507 9.29 -8.16 21.35
N THR A 508 8.12 -7.88 21.93
CA THR A 508 7.45 -8.85 22.82
C THR A 508 7.06 -10.11 22.02
N PRO A 509 6.97 -11.28 22.66
CA PRO A 509 6.63 -12.52 21.95
C PRO A 509 5.32 -12.43 21.14
N ALA A 510 4.30 -11.77 21.67
CA ALA A 510 3.00 -11.61 20.99
C ALA A 510 3.09 -10.73 19.74
N VAL A 511 3.85 -9.63 19.80
CA VAL A 511 4.12 -8.77 18.63
C VAL A 511 4.96 -9.52 17.60
N ALA A 512 6.01 -10.21 18.05
CA ALA A 512 6.92 -10.97 17.18
C ALA A 512 6.19 -12.08 16.40
N GLU A 513 5.27 -12.81 17.04
CA GLU A 513 4.46 -13.83 16.36
C GLU A 513 3.56 -13.21 15.29
N ARG A 514 2.84 -12.13 15.62
CA ARG A 514 1.98 -11.40 14.67
C ARG A 514 2.77 -10.85 13.49
N GLU A 515 3.90 -10.23 13.73
CA GLU A 515 4.77 -9.68 12.70
C GLU A 515 5.32 -10.76 11.75
N ALA A 516 5.76 -11.87 12.29
CA ALA A 516 6.21 -13.00 11.48
C ALA A 516 5.08 -13.58 10.64
N GLN A 517 3.86 -13.72 11.20
CA GLN A 517 2.67 -14.18 10.47
C GLN A 517 2.29 -13.21 9.36
N ARG A 518 2.22 -11.91 9.65
CA ARG A 518 1.95 -10.86 8.65
C ARG A 518 2.97 -10.90 7.51
N GLY A 519 4.26 -11.06 7.83
CA GLY A 519 5.34 -11.15 6.84
C GLY A 519 5.21 -12.30 5.84
N THR A 520 4.39 -13.32 6.11
CA THR A 520 4.14 -14.40 5.16
C THR A 520 3.28 -13.94 3.98
N SER A 521 2.36 -12.99 4.18
CA SER A 521 1.47 -12.45 3.14
C SER A 521 1.90 -11.06 2.63
N ASP A 522 2.77 -10.36 3.37
CA ASP A 522 3.35 -9.08 3.01
C ASP A 522 4.87 -9.21 2.81
N PRO A 523 5.32 -9.68 1.63
CA PRO A 523 6.72 -10.01 1.39
C PRO A 523 7.63 -8.79 1.34
N THR A 524 7.09 -7.60 1.06
CA THR A 524 7.88 -6.39 0.78
C THR A 524 8.07 -5.49 2.01
N TYR A 525 8.18 -6.06 3.19
CA TYR A 525 8.44 -5.37 4.45
C TYR A 525 9.67 -4.45 4.48
N LEU A 526 10.61 -4.69 3.59
CA LEU A 526 11.82 -3.87 3.50
C LEU A 526 11.55 -2.41 3.12
N VAL A 527 10.37 -2.09 2.57
CA VAL A 527 10.03 -0.75 2.05
C VAL A 527 10.15 0.36 3.10
N TYR A 528 9.87 0.08 4.37
CA TYR A 528 9.99 1.04 5.47
C TYR A 528 11.42 1.57 5.62
N THR A 529 12.34 0.70 6.02
CA THR A 529 13.75 1.07 6.26
C THR A 529 14.44 1.43 4.95
N LEU A 530 14.20 0.69 3.85
CA LEU A 530 14.79 1.01 2.55
C LEU A 530 14.41 2.42 2.09
N GLY A 531 13.13 2.73 2.14
CA GLY A 531 12.61 4.05 1.76
C GLY A 531 13.16 5.17 2.64
N LYS A 532 13.18 4.99 3.97
CA LYS A 532 13.83 5.93 4.91
C LYS A 532 15.28 6.23 4.49
N LEU A 533 16.07 5.21 4.26
CA LEU A 533 17.49 5.36 3.89
C LEU A 533 17.64 6.06 2.54
N GLN A 534 16.81 5.72 1.55
CA GLN A 534 16.79 6.39 0.25
C GLN A 534 16.42 7.88 0.37
N ILE A 535 15.44 8.24 1.19
CA ILE A 535 15.05 9.63 1.43
C ILE A 535 16.17 10.39 2.17
N MET A 536 16.79 9.76 3.18
CA MET A 536 17.93 10.37 3.89
C MET A 536 19.09 10.67 2.93
N LYS A 537 19.42 9.71 2.04
CA LYS A 537 20.44 9.94 1.01
C LYS A 537 20.02 11.03 0.03
N LEU A 538 18.78 11.00 -0.44
CA LEU A 538 18.27 12.05 -1.34
C LEU A 538 18.39 13.44 -0.69
N ARG A 539 18.03 13.58 0.60
CA ARG A 539 18.19 14.83 1.33
C ARG A 539 19.62 15.30 1.40
N ALA A 540 20.57 14.38 1.67
CA ALA A 540 21.98 14.70 1.73
C ALA A 540 22.52 15.17 0.36
N ASP A 541 22.18 14.47 -0.71
CA ASP A 541 22.60 14.80 -2.08
C ASP A 541 21.95 16.10 -2.58
N TYR A 542 20.67 16.33 -2.25
CA TYR A 542 19.98 17.59 -2.55
C TYR A 542 20.62 18.78 -1.81
N LYS A 543 20.96 18.60 -0.53
CA LYS A 543 21.70 19.61 0.24
C LYS A 543 23.05 19.94 -0.40
N GLN A 544 23.76 18.93 -0.88
CA GLN A 544 25.01 19.12 -1.60
C GLN A 544 24.80 19.89 -2.92
N LYS A 545 23.74 19.56 -3.68
CA LYS A 545 23.39 20.21 -4.95
C LYS A 545 23.08 21.70 -4.78
N VAL A 546 22.27 22.07 -3.77
CA VAL A 546 21.82 23.46 -3.60
C VAL A 546 22.74 24.28 -2.68
N GLY A 547 23.63 23.65 -1.93
CA GLY A 547 24.63 24.30 -1.09
C GLY A 547 24.01 25.19 0.00
N ALA A 548 24.45 26.44 0.10
CA ALA A 548 24.03 27.40 1.13
C ALA A 548 22.54 27.77 1.07
N SER A 549 21.85 27.54 -0.04
CA SER A 549 20.40 27.78 -0.17
C SER A 549 19.53 26.64 0.34
N PHE A 550 20.12 25.60 0.96
CA PHE A 550 19.36 24.49 1.49
C PHE A 550 18.39 24.92 2.59
N SER A 551 17.12 24.58 2.43
CA SER A 551 16.09 24.63 3.46
C SER A 551 15.45 23.26 3.60
N LEU A 552 15.23 22.83 4.84
CA LEU A 552 14.57 21.55 5.11
C LEU A 552 13.13 21.56 4.60
N GLN A 553 12.40 22.66 4.81
CA GLN A 553 11.04 22.85 4.30
C GLN A 553 11.01 22.76 2.78
N GLN A 554 11.91 23.48 2.10
CA GLN A 554 11.96 23.42 0.63
C GLN A 554 12.23 21.99 0.13
N PHE A 555 13.14 21.26 0.77
CA PHE A 555 13.39 19.86 0.41
C PHE A 555 12.14 19.00 0.56
N HIS A 556 11.43 19.10 1.69
CA HIS A 556 10.23 18.32 1.95
C HIS A 556 9.09 18.71 1.01
N ASP A 557 8.85 20.01 0.80
CA ASP A 557 7.81 20.49 -0.11
C ASP A 557 8.07 20.03 -1.56
N GLU A 558 9.33 20.10 -2.03
CA GLU A 558 9.71 19.60 -3.35
C GLU A 558 9.55 18.07 -3.45
N PHE A 559 9.88 17.33 -2.40
CA PHE A 559 9.64 15.89 -2.33
C PHE A 559 8.14 15.56 -2.45
N MET A 560 7.28 16.23 -1.66
CA MET A 560 5.83 16.02 -1.67
C MET A 560 5.19 16.31 -3.03
N LYS A 561 5.62 17.35 -3.73
CA LYS A 561 5.11 17.70 -5.06
C LYS A 561 5.31 16.60 -6.11
N GLN A 562 6.22 15.66 -5.87
CA GLN A 562 6.48 14.57 -6.84
C GLN A 562 5.46 13.43 -6.76
N GLY A 563 4.53 13.47 -5.80
CA GLY A 563 3.60 12.38 -5.54
C GLY A 563 4.26 11.23 -4.79
N MET A 564 3.57 10.10 -4.76
CA MET A 564 4.06 8.89 -4.09
C MET A 564 4.84 7.96 -5.03
N ALA A 565 5.52 8.53 -6.04
CA ALA A 565 6.33 7.78 -6.98
C ALA A 565 7.53 7.09 -6.28
N PRO A 566 8.06 5.97 -6.84
CA PRO A 566 9.27 5.34 -6.33
C PRO A 566 10.43 6.32 -6.17
N ILE A 567 11.22 6.16 -5.10
CA ILE A 567 12.29 7.11 -4.76
C ILE A 567 13.30 7.33 -5.90
N PRO A 568 13.68 6.35 -6.73
CA PRO A 568 14.53 6.61 -7.90
C PRO A 568 13.95 7.66 -8.86
N ILE A 569 12.63 7.67 -9.04
CA ILE A 569 11.93 8.70 -9.86
C ILE A 569 12.02 10.08 -9.19
N VAL A 570 11.64 10.16 -7.92
CA VAL A 570 11.71 11.42 -7.15
C VAL A 570 13.13 11.99 -7.18
N ARG A 571 14.12 11.13 -6.99
CA ARG A 571 15.54 11.48 -7.04
C ARG A 571 15.94 12.06 -8.41
N ARG A 572 15.55 11.39 -9.49
CA ARG A 572 15.81 11.87 -10.86
C ARG A 572 15.25 13.28 -11.08
N ILE A 573 14.01 13.53 -10.66
CA ILE A 573 13.37 14.84 -10.83
C ILE A 573 14.09 15.90 -9.98
N MET A 574 14.33 15.63 -8.69
CA MET A 574 14.90 16.61 -7.78
C MET A 574 16.38 16.89 -8.03
N LEU A 575 17.15 15.89 -8.45
CA LEU A 575 18.59 16.03 -8.70
C LEU A 575 18.95 16.28 -10.18
N GLY A 576 18.09 15.89 -11.12
CA GLY A 576 18.34 15.99 -12.55
C GLY A 576 19.31 14.94 -13.10
N ASN A 577 19.45 13.80 -12.39
CA ASN A 577 20.33 12.69 -12.81
C ASN A 577 19.82 11.33 -12.31
N ASP A 578 20.32 10.24 -12.88
CA ASP A 578 19.99 8.85 -12.55
C ASP A 578 21.01 8.24 -11.54
N SER A 579 21.55 9.04 -10.63
CA SER A 579 22.47 8.50 -9.60
C SER A 579 21.74 7.49 -8.69
N PRO A 580 22.47 6.47 -8.15
CA PRO A 580 21.85 5.45 -7.30
C PRO A 580 21.10 6.05 -6.10
N ALA A 581 19.97 5.45 -5.75
CA ALA A 581 19.18 5.87 -4.60
C ALA A 581 19.82 5.46 -3.25
N LEU A 582 20.68 4.43 -3.27
CA LEU A 582 21.58 4.00 -2.18
C LEU A 582 22.90 3.50 -2.75
#